data_21325fb79d54328610a92007f0701baa
#
_entry.id   21325fb79d54328610a92007f0701baa
#
_cell.length_a   1.000
_cell.length_b   1.000
_cell.length_c   1.000
_cell.angle_alpha   90.00
_cell.angle_beta   90.00
_cell.angle_gamma   90.00
#
_symmetry.space_group_name_H-M   'P 1'
#
loop_
_entity.id
_entity.type
_entity.pdbx_description
1 polymer ?
#
loop_
_entity_poly.entity_id
_entity_poly.type
_entity_poly.pdbx_seq_one_letter_code
_entity_poly.pdbx_strand_id
1 'polypeptide(L)'
;MTAVRNTLCKEERLHGRNAIEQLFKKAGSKSMVAFPLRAVYALTRRDGDGTLSGEDSTQEKSGVIRVKMLASVPKRQFKRAVKRNRVKRQIREAFRKNKHSIIDAVAGIDGNAELSVAFIWIDNSLHSSAEVENKVQRLLLRIEEKLRRDSNSHDTEKDNSGIQPAGEGVNPKP
;
A
#
# COMPACT_ATOMS: atom_id res chain seq x y z
N MET A 1 -8.69 -14.38 18.70
CA MET A 1 -9.31 -13.22 18.00
C MET A 1 -8.65 -11.95 18.50
N THR A 2 -7.72 -11.40 17.74
CA THR A 2 -7.09 -10.13 18.08
C THR A 2 -8.09 -9.00 17.81
N ALA A 3 -8.53 -8.34 18.88
CA ALA A 3 -9.42 -7.20 18.79
C ALA A 3 -8.78 -6.13 17.87
N VAL A 4 -9.36 -5.91 16.73
CA VAL A 4 -8.88 -4.93 15.74
C VAL A 4 -9.01 -3.54 16.36
N ARG A 5 -7.89 -2.96 16.79
CA ARG A 5 -7.86 -1.65 17.42
C ARG A 5 -8.25 -0.56 16.41
N ASN A 6 -9.32 0.11 16.68
CA ASN A 6 -9.84 1.21 15.84
C ASN A 6 -9.06 2.52 16.04
N THR A 7 -7.75 2.41 16.32
CA THR A 7 -6.82 3.52 16.50
C THR A 7 -5.78 3.51 15.39
N LEU A 8 -5.24 4.67 15.02
CA LEU A 8 -4.10 4.79 14.12
C LEU A 8 -2.82 4.84 14.93
N CYS A 9 -2.14 3.71 15.04
CA CYS A 9 -0.89 3.57 15.80
C CYS A 9 0.26 4.37 15.15
N LYS A 10 1.33 4.59 15.91
CA LYS A 10 2.53 5.30 15.42
C LYS A 10 3.19 4.52 14.28
N GLU A 11 3.23 3.21 14.39
CA GLU A 11 3.84 2.28 13.46
C GLU A 11 3.07 2.20 12.11
N GLU A 12 1.75 2.43 12.14
CA GLU A 12 0.92 2.52 10.91
C GLU A 12 1.14 3.82 10.12
N ARG A 13 1.91 4.75 10.66
CA ARG A 13 2.26 5.99 9.97
C ARG A 13 3.59 5.81 9.26
N LEU A 14 3.57 5.96 7.95
CA LEU A 14 4.80 5.98 7.17
C LEU A 14 5.61 7.24 7.54
N HIS A 15 6.78 7.06 8.10
CA HIS A 15 7.69 8.11 8.50
C HIS A 15 9.12 7.74 8.11
N GLY A 16 10.04 8.70 8.18
CA GLY A 16 11.40 8.52 7.71
C GLY A 16 11.56 8.87 6.22
N ARG A 17 12.65 9.59 5.92
CA ARG A 17 12.93 10.07 4.56
C ARG A 17 13.11 8.91 3.59
N ASN A 18 13.88 7.90 3.98
CA ASN A 18 14.17 6.74 3.13
C ASN A 18 12.92 5.95 2.75
N ALA A 19 12.02 5.68 3.72
CA ALA A 19 10.78 4.95 3.47
C ALA A 19 9.83 5.73 2.53
N ILE A 20 9.77 7.05 2.69
CA ILE A 20 8.97 7.93 1.82
C ILE A 20 9.58 7.98 0.42
N GLU A 21 10.90 8.15 0.30
CA GLU A 21 11.58 8.15 -0.99
C GLU A 21 11.43 6.81 -1.72
N GLN A 22 11.54 5.69 -1.02
CA GLN A 22 11.31 4.37 -1.59
C GLN A 22 9.90 4.24 -2.17
N LEU A 23 8.87 4.73 -1.47
CA LEU A 23 7.50 4.71 -1.99
C LEU A 23 7.37 5.47 -3.30
N PHE A 24 8.07 6.59 -3.49
CA PHE A 24 7.98 7.40 -4.70
C PHE A 24 8.97 7.00 -5.80
N LYS A 25 10.11 6.40 -5.48
CA LYS A 25 11.16 5.99 -6.43
C LYS A 25 11.02 4.55 -6.91
N LYS A 26 10.28 3.69 -6.20
CA LYS A 26 10.19 2.27 -6.52
C LYS A 26 9.51 2.06 -7.87
N ALA A 27 10.11 1.27 -8.74
CA ALA A 27 9.58 0.94 -10.08
C ALA A 27 8.19 0.29 -10.06
N GLY A 28 7.77 -0.29 -8.92
CA GLY A 28 6.45 -0.89 -8.72
C GLY A 28 5.42 0.03 -8.06
N SER A 29 5.70 1.32 -7.89
CA SER A 29 4.73 2.25 -7.30
C SER A 29 3.61 2.55 -8.27
N LYS A 30 2.37 2.40 -7.81
CA LYS A 30 1.16 2.69 -8.59
C LYS A 30 0.47 3.93 -8.01
N SER A 31 -0.24 4.67 -8.86
CA SER A 31 -0.99 5.83 -8.41
C SER A 31 -2.43 5.81 -8.90
N MET A 32 -3.34 6.32 -8.07
CA MET A 32 -4.75 6.49 -8.39
C MET A 32 -5.23 7.86 -7.93
N VAL A 33 -6.21 8.40 -8.63
CA VAL A 33 -6.80 9.71 -8.31
C VAL A 33 -8.29 9.53 -8.01
N ALA A 34 -8.73 10.16 -6.91
CA ALA A 34 -10.13 10.41 -6.58
C ALA A 34 -10.19 11.82 -6.00
N PHE A 35 -10.35 12.83 -6.90
CA PHE A 35 -10.34 14.24 -6.52
C PHE A 35 -11.13 14.50 -5.23
N PRO A 36 -10.61 15.23 -4.25
CA PRO A 36 -9.36 16.04 -4.24
C PRO A 36 -8.10 15.29 -3.77
N LEU A 37 -8.11 13.95 -3.76
CA LEU A 37 -7.01 13.11 -3.29
C LEU A 37 -6.36 12.33 -4.44
N ARG A 38 -5.04 12.18 -4.34
CA ARG A 38 -4.24 11.23 -5.11
C ARG A 38 -3.61 10.24 -4.13
N ALA A 39 -3.78 8.96 -4.37
CA ALA A 39 -3.08 7.90 -3.64
C ALA A 39 -1.90 7.40 -4.46
N VAL A 40 -0.73 7.28 -3.83
CA VAL A 40 0.43 6.55 -4.37
C VAL A 40 0.68 5.38 -3.44
N TYR A 41 0.81 4.17 -3.97
CA TYR A 41 0.98 2.99 -3.15
C TYR A 41 1.99 2.02 -3.76
N ALA A 42 2.65 1.26 -2.90
CA ALA A 42 3.56 0.19 -3.26
C ALA A 42 3.38 -1.00 -2.31
N LEU A 43 3.32 -2.20 -2.88
CA LEU A 43 3.38 -3.44 -2.13
C LEU A 43 4.83 -3.89 -2.05
N THR A 44 5.30 -4.22 -0.86
CA THR A 44 6.64 -4.74 -0.61
C THR A 44 6.49 -6.08 0.09
N ARG A 45 7.21 -7.10 -0.37
CA ARG A 45 7.35 -8.36 0.33
C ARG A 45 8.55 -8.24 1.25
N ARG A 46 8.42 -8.71 2.48
CA ARG A 46 9.55 -8.89 3.39
C ARG A 46 10.12 -10.27 3.08
N ASP A 47 11.16 -10.33 2.25
CA ASP A 47 11.94 -11.54 2.12
C ASP A 47 12.60 -11.80 3.48
N GLY A 48 12.58 -13.04 3.94
CA GLY A 48 12.95 -13.44 5.31
C GLY A 48 14.42 -13.24 5.70
N ASP A 49 15.19 -12.49 4.92
CA ASP A 49 16.54 -12.05 5.28
C ASP A 49 16.50 -10.56 5.69
N GLY A 50 16.67 -10.36 7.00
CA GLY A 50 16.55 -9.07 7.68
C GLY A 50 17.62 -8.05 7.34
N THR A 51 17.89 -7.79 6.07
CA THR A 51 18.86 -6.77 5.65
C THR A 51 18.16 -5.56 5.03
N LEU A 52 17.45 -4.79 5.84
CA LEU A 52 17.29 -3.37 5.58
C LEU A 52 18.22 -2.62 6.52
N SER A 53 19.37 -2.23 5.99
CA SER A 53 20.31 -1.30 6.58
C SER A 53 19.61 0.02 6.93
N GLY A 54 19.30 0.23 8.17
CA GLY A 54 18.66 1.44 8.70
C GLY A 54 18.46 1.24 10.19
N GLU A 55 19.46 1.65 10.97
CA GLU A 55 19.49 1.66 12.41
C GLU A 55 18.22 2.32 12.97
N ASP A 56 17.29 1.53 13.43
CA ASP A 56 16.48 1.76 14.62
C ASP A 56 15.75 0.43 14.99
N SER A 57 16.54 -0.50 15.52
CA SER A 57 16.07 -1.80 15.96
C SER A 57 15.57 -1.72 17.41
N THR A 58 14.35 -1.22 17.57
CA THR A 58 13.58 -1.41 18.80
C THR A 58 12.17 -1.84 18.44
N GLN A 59 12.01 -3.05 17.92
CA GLN A 59 10.70 -3.63 17.60
C GLN A 59 10.65 -5.11 17.96
N GLU A 60 10.62 -5.39 19.26
CA GLU A 60 10.02 -6.62 19.71
C GLU A 60 8.55 -6.40 20.07
N LYS A 61 7.66 -7.25 19.53
CA LYS A 61 6.30 -7.54 20.00
C LYS A 61 5.21 -6.49 19.74
N SER A 62 4.91 -6.22 18.48
CA SER A 62 3.57 -5.77 18.12
C SER A 62 3.16 -6.44 16.83
N GLY A 63 1.90 -6.90 16.72
CA GLY A 63 1.40 -7.69 15.58
C GLY A 63 1.83 -7.10 14.24
N VAL A 64 2.08 -7.95 13.27
CA VAL A 64 2.63 -7.58 11.96
C VAL A 64 1.82 -6.44 11.34
N ILE A 65 2.41 -5.24 11.27
CA ILE A 65 1.78 -4.09 10.64
C ILE A 65 1.93 -4.23 9.15
N ARG A 66 0.80 -4.51 8.49
CA ARG A 66 0.76 -4.81 7.06
C ARG A 66 0.50 -3.59 6.20
N VAL A 67 -0.01 -2.51 6.78
CA VAL A 67 -0.38 -1.29 6.04
C VAL A 67 0.15 -0.06 6.74
N LYS A 68 0.97 0.73 6.02
CA LYS A 68 1.49 2.01 6.49
C LYS A 68 0.94 3.15 5.62
N MET A 69 0.54 4.25 6.27
CA MET A 69 -0.04 5.39 5.57
C MET A 69 0.71 6.70 5.80
N LEU A 70 0.73 7.55 4.77
CA LEU A 70 1.21 8.93 4.81
C LEU A 70 0.10 9.87 4.35
N ALA A 71 -0.15 10.95 5.12
CA ALA A 71 -0.99 12.06 4.67
C ALA A 71 -0.11 13.26 4.31
N SER A 72 -0.09 13.64 3.04
CA SER A 72 0.70 14.74 2.51
C SER A 72 -0.19 15.85 1.97
N VAL A 73 0.07 17.10 2.42
CA VAL A 73 -0.61 18.30 1.95
C VAL A 73 0.46 19.32 1.56
N PRO A 74 0.72 19.53 0.25
CA PRO A 74 1.76 20.43 -0.22
C PRO A 74 1.51 21.89 0.18
N LYS A 75 2.59 22.65 0.44
CA LYS A 75 2.52 24.09 0.77
C LYS A 75 1.87 24.91 -0.35
N ARG A 76 2.01 24.47 -1.61
CA ARG A 76 1.41 25.12 -2.77
C ARG A 76 -0.13 25.15 -2.72
N GLN A 77 -0.78 24.14 -2.11
CA GLN A 77 -2.23 24.09 -1.99
C GLN A 77 -2.74 25.00 -0.87
N PHE A 78 -2.06 24.99 0.28
CA PHE A 78 -2.41 25.87 1.39
C PHE A 78 -1.16 26.51 1.99
N LYS A 79 -1.06 27.83 1.92
CA LYS A 79 0.04 28.59 2.56
C LYS A 79 0.00 28.44 4.08
N ARG A 80 -1.21 28.51 4.69
CA ARG A 80 -1.42 28.45 6.15
C ARG A 80 -1.30 27.01 6.68
N ALA A 81 -0.46 26.81 7.69
CA ALA A 81 -0.23 25.50 8.31
C ALA A 81 -1.51 24.91 8.94
N VAL A 82 -2.38 25.76 9.51
CA VAL A 82 -3.65 25.36 10.13
C VAL A 82 -4.53 24.60 9.14
N LYS A 83 -4.69 25.12 7.89
CA LYS A 83 -5.46 24.44 6.84
C LYS A 83 -4.84 23.10 6.48
N ARG A 84 -3.51 23.04 6.30
CA ARG A 84 -2.81 21.78 6.02
C ARG A 84 -2.99 20.73 7.12
N ASN A 85 -2.91 21.15 8.38
CA ASN A 85 -3.08 20.26 9.52
C ASN A 85 -4.52 19.74 9.63
N ARG A 86 -5.53 20.58 9.35
CA ARG A 86 -6.93 20.17 9.29
C ARG A 86 -7.12 19.05 8.26
N VAL A 87 -6.66 19.23 7.04
CA VAL A 87 -6.77 18.23 5.96
C VAL A 87 -6.03 16.95 6.33
N LYS A 88 -4.81 17.03 6.87
CA LYS A 88 -4.07 15.84 7.33
C LYS A 88 -4.82 15.06 8.41
N ARG A 89 -5.52 15.75 9.34
CA ARG A 89 -6.36 15.11 10.36
C ARG A 89 -7.55 14.41 9.71
N GLN A 90 -8.24 15.04 8.77
CA GLN A 90 -9.37 14.45 8.04
C GLN A 90 -8.94 13.17 7.30
N ILE A 91 -7.81 13.18 6.59
CA ILE A 91 -7.28 12.00 5.89
C ILE A 91 -6.96 10.86 6.86
N ARG A 92 -6.28 11.16 7.98
CA ARG A 92 -5.94 10.14 8.99
C ARG A 92 -7.17 9.54 9.63
N GLU A 93 -8.18 10.36 9.93
CA GLU A 93 -9.43 9.89 10.50
C GLU A 93 -10.22 9.03 9.50
N ALA A 94 -10.29 9.44 8.24
CA ALA A 94 -10.90 8.65 7.18
C ALA A 94 -10.21 7.30 7.00
N PHE A 95 -8.87 7.27 6.99
CA PHE A 95 -8.11 6.03 6.92
C PHE A 95 -8.35 5.15 8.14
N ARG A 96 -8.30 5.71 9.35
CA ARG A 96 -8.54 4.98 10.61
C ARG A 96 -9.85 4.21 10.60
N LYS A 97 -10.92 4.82 10.07
CA LYS A 97 -12.25 4.21 9.99
C LYS A 97 -12.34 3.10 8.95
N ASN A 98 -11.61 3.23 7.85
CA ASN A 98 -11.76 2.36 6.68
C ASN A 98 -10.57 1.40 6.45
N LYS A 99 -9.58 1.34 7.35
CA LYS A 99 -8.35 0.58 7.16
C LYS A 99 -8.49 -0.94 7.23
N HIS A 100 -9.55 -1.45 7.85
CA HIS A 100 -9.69 -2.88 8.14
C HIS A 100 -9.74 -3.73 6.87
N SER A 101 -10.57 -3.34 5.91
CA SER A 101 -10.72 -4.04 4.63
C SER A 101 -9.39 -4.20 3.90
N ILE A 102 -8.60 -3.13 3.81
CA ILE A 102 -7.30 -3.17 3.12
C ILE A 102 -6.25 -3.98 3.90
N ILE A 103 -6.29 -3.98 5.23
CA ILE A 103 -5.40 -4.80 6.07
C ILE A 103 -5.68 -6.29 5.83
N ASP A 104 -6.96 -6.67 5.82
CA ASP A 104 -7.40 -8.04 5.57
C ASP A 104 -7.05 -8.49 4.14
N ALA A 105 -7.22 -7.61 3.16
CA ALA A 105 -6.84 -7.88 1.77
C ALA A 105 -5.33 -8.12 1.61
N VAL A 106 -4.48 -7.29 2.24
CA VAL A 106 -3.02 -7.47 2.21
C VAL A 106 -2.60 -8.75 2.92
N ALA A 107 -3.27 -9.08 4.05
CA ALA A 107 -3.03 -10.32 4.78
C ALA A 107 -3.36 -11.57 3.95
N GLY A 108 -4.38 -11.50 3.09
CA GLY A 108 -4.80 -12.59 2.21
C GLY A 108 -3.90 -12.82 1.00
N ILE A 109 -3.11 -11.83 0.59
CA ILE A 109 -2.20 -11.95 -0.56
C ILE A 109 -0.92 -12.70 -0.16
N ASP A 110 -0.27 -12.25 0.91
CA ASP A 110 0.97 -12.85 1.41
C ASP A 110 1.14 -12.49 2.89
N GLY A 111 1.48 -13.49 3.71
CA GLY A 111 1.77 -13.30 5.13
C GLY A 111 2.89 -12.30 5.42
N ASN A 112 3.78 -12.07 4.47
CA ASN A 112 4.92 -11.15 4.58
C ASN A 112 4.74 -9.85 3.78
N ALA A 113 3.58 -9.63 3.15
CA ALA A 113 3.33 -8.42 2.40
C ALA A 113 3.11 -7.19 3.31
N GLU A 114 3.71 -6.07 2.93
CA GLU A 114 3.51 -4.76 3.54
C GLU A 114 3.10 -3.76 2.46
N LEU A 115 1.97 -3.09 2.68
CA LEU A 115 1.46 -2.04 1.80
C LEU A 115 1.80 -0.66 2.37
N SER A 116 2.51 0.14 1.59
CA SER A 116 2.71 1.57 1.88
C SER A 116 1.81 2.42 1.01
N VAL A 117 1.03 3.33 1.60
CA VAL A 117 0.10 4.22 0.89
C VAL A 117 0.34 5.68 1.28
N ALA A 118 0.54 6.57 0.30
CA ALA A 118 0.58 8.01 0.50
C ALA A 118 -0.67 8.66 -0.10
N PHE A 119 -1.46 9.34 0.74
CA PHE A 119 -2.55 10.20 0.30
C PHE A 119 -2.05 11.63 0.14
N ILE A 120 -2.11 12.15 -1.07
CA ILE A 120 -1.63 13.48 -1.44
C ILE A 120 -2.82 14.35 -1.78
N TRP A 121 -2.92 15.51 -1.12
CA TRP A 121 -3.94 16.50 -1.43
C TRP A 121 -3.55 17.28 -2.68
N ILE A 122 -4.48 17.40 -3.64
CA ILE A 122 -4.22 18.04 -4.94
C ILE A 122 -5.09 19.26 -5.22
N ASP A 123 -5.97 19.64 -4.28
CA ASP A 123 -6.85 20.80 -4.41
C ASP A 123 -6.40 21.97 -3.53
N ASN A 124 -6.82 23.17 -3.88
CA ASN A 124 -6.59 24.42 -3.12
C ASN A 124 -7.78 24.79 -2.21
N SER A 125 -8.88 24.04 -2.28
CA SER A 125 -10.09 24.22 -1.50
C SER A 125 -10.17 23.25 -0.32
N LEU A 126 -10.88 23.64 0.74
CA LEU A 126 -11.19 22.77 1.86
C LEU A 126 -12.49 22.01 1.57
N HIS A 127 -12.48 20.72 1.83
CA HIS A 127 -13.65 19.87 1.70
C HIS A 127 -14.20 19.43 3.06
N SER A 128 -15.44 18.97 3.08
CA SER A 128 -16.06 18.41 4.28
C SER A 128 -15.38 17.09 4.68
N SER A 129 -15.46 16.73 5.96
CA SER A 129 -14.87 15.48 6.43
C SER A 129 -15.54 14.25 5.81
N ALA A 130 -16.86 14.33 5.52
CA ALA A 130 -17.60 13.26 4.87
C ALA A 130 -17.14 13.04 3.42
N GLU A 131 -16.91 14.11 2.66
CA GLU A 131 -16.36 14.00 1.29
C GLU A 131 -14.97 13.38 1.29
N VAL A 132 -14.09 13.84 2.17
CA VAL A 132 -12.73 13.27 2.31
C VAL A 132 -12.80 11.78 2.67
N GLU A 133 -13.68 11.39 3.60
CA GLU A 133 -13.88 10.01 4.02
C GLU A 133 -14.33 9.14 2.83
N ASN A 134 -15.35 9.58 2.08
CA ASN A 134 -15.83 8.88 0.89
C ASN A 134 -14.73 8.70 -0.18
N LYS A 135 -13.87 9.71 -0.37
CA LYS A 135 -12.77 9.61 -1.35
C LYS A 135 -11.67 8.67 -0.88
N VAL A 136 -11.31 8.69 0.40
CA VAL A 136 -10.35 7.74 0.98
C VAL A 136 -10.88 6.31 0.88
N GLN A 137 -12.14 6.07 1.25
CA GLN A 137 -12.78 4.77 1.13
C GLN A 137 -12.75 4.26 -0.31
N ARG A 138 -13.14 5.10 -1.28
CA ARG A 138 -13.10 4.75 -2.71
C ARG A 138 -11.69 4.41 -3.19
N LEU A 139 -10.68 5.14 -2.74
CA LEU A 139 -9.28 4.85 -3.07
C LEU A 139 -8.82 3.51 -2.49
N LEU A 140 -9.16 3.24 -1.22
CA LEU A 140 -8.80 1.97 -0.57
C LEU A 140 -9.45 0.77 -1.27
N LEU A 141 -10.74 0.84 -1.61
CA LEU A 141 -11.45 -0.21 -2.36
C LEU A 141 -10.81 -0.48 -3.73
N ARG A 142 -10.44 0.58 -4.47
CA ARG A 142 -9.77 0.43 -5.76
C ARG A 142 -8.35 -0.15 -5.63
N ILE A 143 -7.63 0.19 -4.57
CA ILE A 143 -6.31 -0.40 -4.29
C ILE A 143 -6.48 -1.88 -3.99
N GLU A 144 -7.43 -2.25 -3.12
CA GLU A 144 -7.76 -3.62 -2.77
C GLU A 144 -8.09 -4.47 -4.02
N GLU A 145 -8.99 -3.98 -4.87
CA GLU A 145 -9.36 -4.66 -6.12
C GLU A 145 -8.15 -4.88 -7.04
N LYS A 146 -7.29 -3.86 -7.14
CA LYS A 146 -6.09 -3.97 -7.97
C LYS A 146 -5.05 -4.92 -7.41
N LEU A 147 -4.88 -4.96 -6.10
CA LEU A 147 -4.00 -5.91 -5.43
C LEU A 147 -4.47 -7.36 -5.64
N ARG A 148 -5.77 -7.61 -5.53
CA ARG A 148 -6.36 -8.94 -5.80
C ARG A 148 -6.18 -9.38 -7.26
N ARG A 149 -6.32 -8.48 -8.23
CA ARG A 149 -6.06 -8.79 -9.64
C ARG A 149 -4.60 -9.11 -9.90
N ASP A 150 -3.70 -8.33 -9.33
CA ASP A 150 -2.26 -8.53 -9.50
C ASP A 150 -1.78 -9.85 -8.86
N SER A 151 -2.38 -10.31 -7.74
CA SER A 151 -2.07 -11.60 -7.13
C SER A 151 -2.53 -12.77 -8.00
N ASN A 152 -3.75 -12.72 -8.55
CA ASN A 152 -4.28 -13.77 -9.40
C ASN A 152 -3.52 -13.94 -10.73
N SER A 153 -2.96 -12.86 -11.28
CA SER A 153 -2.16 -12.94 -12.50
C SER A 153 -0.77 -13.55 -12.30
N HIS A 154 -0.27 -13.56 -11.07
CA HIS A 154 1.06 -14.14 -10.76
C HIS A 154 1.01 -15.66 -10.56
N ASP A 155 -0.14 -16.20 -10.16
CA ASP A 155 -0.34 -17.64 -9.97
C ASP A 155 -0.50 -18.37 -11.30
N THR A 156 -0.96 -17.70 -12.36
CA THR A 156 -1.21 -18.31 -13.67
C THR A 156 0.08 -18.51 -14.49
N GLU A 157 1.16 -17.79 -14.19
CA GLU A 157 2.45 -17.94 -14.91
C GLU A 157 3.34 -19.07 -14.35
N LYS A 158 3.06 -19.58 -13.14
CA LYS A 158 3.86 -20.66 -12.55
C LYS A 158 3.47 -22.06 -13.03
N ASP A 159 2.27 -22.25 -13.54
CA ASP A 159 1.78 -23.58 -13.95
C ASP A 159 2.12 -23.96 -15.40
N ASN A 160 2.72 -23.07 -16.19
CA ASN A 160 2.98 -23.32 -17.61
C ASN A 160 4.45 -23.61 -17.97
N SER A 161 5.32 -23.93 -17.00
CA SER A 161 6.73 -24.27 -17.27
C SER A 161 7.06 -25.76 -17.16
N GLY A 162 6.10 -26.65 -17.28
CA GLY A 162 6.25 -28.09 -17.01
C GLY A 162 5.84 -29.06 -18.12
N ILE A 163 5.81 -28.70 -19.42
CA ILE A 163 5.60 -29.69 -20.50
C ILE A 163 6.69 -29.52 -21.54
N GLN A 164 7.77 -30.28 -21.37
CA GLN A 164 8.66 -30.61 -22.47
C GLN A 164 8.05 -31.79 -23.25
N PRO A 165 7.83 -31.71 -24.58
CA PRO A 165 7.52 -32.88 -25.36
C PRO A 165 8.80 -33.69 -25.57
N ALA A 166 8.77 -34.94 -25.11
CA ALA A 166 9.79 -35.93 -25.41
C ALA A 166 9.87 -36.14 -26.92
N GLY A 167 11.01 -35.79 -27.51
CA GLY A 167 11.32 -36.08 -28.88
C GLY A 167 11.72 -37.56 -29.04
N GLU A 168 10.85 -38.35 -29.63
CA GLU A 168 11.24 -39.66 -30.17
C GLU A 168 11.93 -39.48 -31.54
N GLY A 169 13.22 -39.65 -31.53
CA GLY A 169 14.00 -39.82 -32.73
C GLY A 169 13.88 -41.25 -33.24
N VAL A 170 13.24 -41.45 -34.40
CA VAL A 170 13.36 -42.68 -35.16
C VAL A 170 14.05 -42.34 -36.47
N ASN A 171 15.26 -42.87 -36.59
CA ASN A 171 16.03 -42.89 -37.81
C ASN A 171 15.86 -44.27 -38.45
N PRO A 172 15.51 -44.42 -39.72
CA PRO A 172 15.90 -45.59 -40.48
C PRO A 172 16.83 -45.24 -41.62
N LYS A 173 17.93 -45.92 -41.65
CA LYS A 173 18.83 -46.17 -42.78
C LYS A 173 18.46 -47.52 -43.40
N PRO A 174 18.91 -47.85 -44.60
CA PRO A 174 19.69 -47.21 -45.66
C PRO A 174 18.92 -46.94 -46.94
#